data_b2c542d2464c6f5d899472e1784792f5
#
_entry.id   b2c542d2464c6f5d899472e1784792f5
#
_cell.length_a   1.000
_cell.length_b   1.000
_cell.length_c   1.000
_cell.angle_alpha   90.00
_cell.angle_beta   90.00
_cell.angle_gamma   90.00
#
_symmetry.space_group_name_H-M   'P 1'
#
loop_
_entity.id
_entity.type
_entity.pdbx_description
1 polymer ?
#
loop_
_entity_poly.entity_id
_entity_poly.type
_entity_poly.pdbx_seq_one_letter_code
_entity_poly.pdbx_strand_id
1 'polypeptide(L)'
;MVSADFKNWSALEIVFEADAADLAMPVPLAVDSSTPNIDFYTRCAMKYPWAEDVYLMMPSAYYHWGADEYPATMDVQLLTSRDGICWRRAGERAPFLRQGSDGSSTSGMY
;
A
#
# COMPACT_ATOMS: atom_id res chain seq x y z
N MET A 1 -2.35 -9.29 13.57
CA MET A 1 -3.34 -9.75 14.57
C MET A 1 -4.11 -10.93 13.97
N VAL A 2 -4.19 -12.03 14.69
CA VAL A 2 -4.91 -13.25 14.28
C VAL A 2 -5.82 -13.75 15.40
N SER A 3 -6.91 -14.44 15.04
CA SER A 3 -7.85 -15.06 15.98
C SER A 3 -8.35 -16.38 15.42
N ALA A 4 -8.52 -17.36 16.27
CA ALA A 4 -9.13 -18.64 15.92
C ALA A 4 -10.66 -18.68 16.15
N ASP A 5 -11.18 -17.78 16.97
CA ASP A 5 -12.58 -17.79 17.43
C ASP A 5 -13.30 -16.45 17.27
N PHE A 6 -12.64 -15.44 16.67
CA PHE A 6 -13.10 -14.05 16.54
C PHE A 6 -13.40 -13.32 17.85
N LYS A 7 -12.97 -13.88 18.98
CA LYS A 7 -13.16 -13.28 20.32
C LYS A 7 -11.82 -12.93 20.97
N ASN A 8 -10.88 -13.86 20.85
CA ASN A 8 -9.53 -13.69 21.39
C ASN A 8 -8.58 -13.39 20.24
N TRP A 9 -7.85 -12.28 20.32
CA TRP A 9 -6.97 -11.81 19.27
C TRP A 9 -5.53 -11.72 19.77
N SER A 10 -4.59 -12.08 18.92
CA SER A 10 -3.17 -11.83 19.19
C SER A 10 -2.87 -10.32 19.27
N ALA A 11 -1.69 -9.96 19.74
CA ALA A 11 -1.21 -8.60 19.65
C ALA A 11 -1.18 -8.11 18.19
N LEU A 12 -1.28 -6.79 18.02
CA LEU A 12 -1.08 -6.15 16.72
C LEU A 12 0.40 -6.24 16.34
N GLU A 13 0.66 -6.65 15.11
CA GLU A 13 1.98 -6.65 14.51
C GLU A 13 1.93 -5.92 13.17
N ILE A 14 2.93 -5.08 12.91
CA ILE A 14 3.09 -4.44 11.60
C ILE A 14 3.59 -5.51 10.63
N VAL A 15 2.83 -5.77 9.59
CA VAL A 15 3.18 -6.76 8.55
C VAL A 15 3.65 -6.10 7.26
N PHE A 16 3.37 -4.82 7.09
CA PHE A 16 3.81 -4.03 5.94
C PHE A 16 3.78 -2.53 6.26
N GLU A 17 4.84 -1.82 5.90
CA GLU A 17 4.98 -0.37 6.01
C GLU A 17 5.87 0.17 4.89
N ALA A 18 5.94 1.50 4.76
CA ALA A 18 6.87 2.15 3.86
C ALA A 18 8.31 1.88 4.29
N ASP A 19 9.14 1.46 3.38
CA ASP A 19 10.57 1.22 3.63
C ASP A 19 11.43 2.46 3.30
N ALA A 20 12.73 2.36 3.56
CA ALA A 20 13.66 3.46 3.34
C ALA A 20 13.71 3.91 1.87
N ALA A 21 13.46 3.01 0.92
CA ALA A 21 13.43 3.38 -0.49
C ALA A 21 12.13 4.09 -0.89
N ASP A 22 11.01 3.75 -0.25
CA ASP A 22 9.76 4.50 -0.40
C ASP A 22 9.91 5.94 0.12
N LEU A 23 10.52 6.08 1.31
CA LEU A 23 10.74 7.38 1.94
C LEU A 23 11.79 8.23 1.23
N ALA A 24 12.70 7.60 0.50
CA ALA A 24 13.73 8.28 -0.30
C ALA A 24 13.26 8.65 -1.71
N MET A 25 12.04 8.29 -2.11
CA MET A 25 11.54 8.67 -3.43
C MET A 25 11.47 10.19 -3.56
N PRO A 26 11.99 10.76 -4.67
CA PRO A 26 11.97 12.21 -4.85
C PRO A 26 10.54 12.70 -4.98
N VAL A 27 10.15 13.56 -4.06
CA VAL A 27 8.89 14.29 -4.12
C VAL A 27 9.22 15.72 -4.52
N PRO A 28 8.83 16.18 -5.70
CA PRO A 28 9.27 17.47 -6.25
C PRO A 28 8.90 18.68 -5.40
N LEU A 29 7.95 18.55 -4.50
CA LEU A 29 7.37 19.65 -3.72
C LEU A 29 7.28 19.34 -2.22
N ALA A 30 8.04 18.41 -1.69
CA ALA A 30 8.05 18.13 -0.26
C ALA A 30 8.47 19.40 0.50
N VAL A 31 7.54 19.97 1.22
CA VAL A 31 7.73 21.22 1.97
C VAL A 31 8.16 20.97 3.40
N ASP A 32 7.92 19.77 3.90
CA ASP A 32 8.29 19.35 5.24
C ASP A 32 8.91 17.94 5.23
N SER A 33 10.13 17.83 5.72
CA SER A 33 10.83 16.56 5.85
C SER A 33 10.24 15.63 6.93
N SER A 34 9.27 16.09 7.70
CA SER A 34 8.57 15.30 8.71
C SER A 34 7.39 14.52 8.15
N THR A 35 6.89 14.88 6.97
CA THR A 35 5.78 14.18 6.33
C THR A 35 6.34 13.03 5.49
N PRO A 36 5.87 11.78 5.70
CA PRO A 36 6.28 10.68 4.85
C PRO A 36 5.88 10.96 3.40
N ASN A 37 6.77 10.68 2.46
CA ASN A 37 6.51 10.89 1.03
C ASN A 37 5.44 9.94 0.50
N ILE A 38 5.19 8.85 1.20
CA ILE A 38 4.25 7.82 0.81
C ILE A 38 3.58 7.21 2.05
N ASP A 39 2.28 7.02 1.95
CA ASP A 39 1.49 6.24 2.89
C ASP A 39 0.80 5.07 2.18
N PHE A 40 0.47 4.02 2.93
CA PHE A 40 -0.26 2.88 2.40
C PHE A 40 -1.63 2.77 3.03
N TYR A 41 -2.66 2.85 2.19
CA TYR A 41 -4.07 2.76 2.57
C TYR A 41 -4.71 1.48 2.03
N THR A 42 -5.93 1.20 2.48
CA THR A 42 -6.84 0.17 1.94
C THR A 42 -6.14 -1.16 1.62
N ARG A 43 -5.48 -1.75 2.60
CA ARG A 43 -4.62 -2.93 2.45
C ARG A 43 -5.38 -4.23 2.16
N CYS A 44 -6.34 -4.27 1.30
CA CYS A 44 -7.15 -5.44 0.96
C CYS A 44 -6.35 -6.75 0.90
N ALA A 45 -6.07 -7.34 2.06
CA ALA A 45 -5.38 -8.62 2.16
C ALA A 45 -6.38 -9.77 2.07
N MET A 46 -6.10 -10.74 1.22
CA MET A 46 -6.95 -11.90 1.03
C MET A 46 -6.14 -13.16 0.79
N LYS A 47 -6.69 -14.31 1.20
CA LYS A 47 -6.16 -15.60 0.78
C LYS A 47 -6.59 -15.86 -0.67
N TYR A 48 -5.63 -16.23 -1.53
CA TYR A 48 -5.94 -16.56 -2.91
C TYR A 48 -6.71 -17.89 -2.99
N PRO A 49 -7.90 -17.92 -3.59
CA PRO A 49 -8.80 -19.06 -3.45
C PRO A 49 -8.35 -20.34 -4.19
N TRP A 50 -7.43 -20.22 -5.13
CA TRP A 50 -6.97 -21.33 -5.96
C TRP A 50 -5.58 -21.86 -5.59
N ALA A 51 -5.01 -21.42 -4.46
CA ALA A 51 -3.77 -21.97 -3.92
C ALA A 51 -3.75 -21.89 -2.39
N GLU A 52 -3.34 -22.96 -1.73
CA GLU A 52 -3.44 -23.10 -0.27
C GLU A 52 -2.54 -22.15 0.50
N ASP A 53 -1.37 -21.83 -0.04
CA ASP A 53 -0.31 -21.06 0.60
C ASP A 53 -0.04 -19.73 -0.12
N VAL A 54 -1.04 -19.13 -0.71
CA VAL A 54 -0.91 -17.84 -1.40
C VAL A 54 -1.86 -16.81 -0.81
N TYR A 55 -1.29 -15.69 -0.42
CA TYR A 55 -2.01 -14.51 0.03
C TYR A 55 -1.64 -13.33 -0.86
N LEU A 56 -2.62 -12.49 -1.16
CA LEU A 56 -2.48 -11.27 -1.93
C LEU A 56 -2.87 -10.08 -1.06
N MET A 57 -2.18 -8.96 -1.23
CA MET A 57 -2.54 -7.68 -0.64
C MET A 57 -2.39 -6.60 -1.72
N MET A 58 -3.34 -5.70 -1.78
CA MET A 58 -3.38 -4.62 -2.77
C MET A 58 -3.48 -3.27 -2.05
N PRO A 59 -2.39 -2.81 -1.41
CA PRO A 59 -2.40 -1.51 -0.77
C PRO A 59 -2.42 -0.39 -1.79
N SER A 60 -3.16 0.66 -1.50
CA SER A 60 -3.08 1.93 -2.23
C SER A 60 -1.87 2.71 -1.71
N ALA A 61 -0.92 2.98 -2.58
CA ALA A 61 0.22 3.84 -2.32
C ALA A 61 -0.18 5.29 -2.59
N TYR A 62 -0.22 6.10 -1.55
CA TYR A 62 -0.58 7.50 -1.61
C TYR A 62 0.68 8.36 -1.57
N TYR A 63 0.93 9.10 -2.62
CA TYR A 63 2.12 9.93 -2.79
C TYR A 63 1.79 11.39 -2.45
N HIS A 64 2.47 11.94 -1.47
CA HIS A 64 2.33 13.33 -1.05
C HIS A 64 3.23 14.23 -1.91
N TRP A 65 2.64 15.07 -2.75
CA TRP A 65 3.40 15.94 -3.65
C TRP A 65 3.64 17.35 -3.09
N GLY A 66 3.05 17.70 -1.97
CA GLY A 66 3.21 19.03 -1.38
C GLY A 66 2.62 19.16 0.02
N ALA A 67 2.85 20.32 0.65
CA ALA A 67 2.54 20.53 2.07
C ALA A 67 1.08 20.57 2.41
N ASP A 68 0.23 21.11 1.57
CA ASP A 68 -1.07 21.58 2.08
C ASP A 68 -2.30 21.17 1.34
N GLU A 69 -2.44 20.45 0.45
CA GLU A 69 -3.77 20.10 -0.07
C GLU A 69 -3.79 19.51 -1.49
N TYR A 70 -2.81 19.38 -2.22
CA TYR A 70 -2.82 18.87 -3.58
C TYR A 70 -1.66 19.44 -4.42
N PRO A 71 -1.17 18.67 -5.32
CA PRO A 71 -1.67 17.41 -5.81
C PRO A 71 -1.10 16.21 -5.06
N ALA A 72 -1.97 15.27 -4.74
CA ALA A 72 -1.57 13.92 -4.34
C ALA A 72 -1.94 12.95 -5.46
N THR A 73 -1.17 11.89 -5.61
CA THR A 73 -1.49 10.82 -6.55
C THR A 73 -1.53 9.49 -5.83
N MET A 74 -2.26 8.55 -6.39
CA MET A 74 -2.40 7.23 -5.80
C MET A 74 -2.28 6.15 -6.88
N ASP A 75 -1.62 5.08 -6.53
CA ASP A 75 -1.67 3.85 -7.31
C ASP A 75 -1.90 2.65 -6.39
N VAL A 76 -2.19 1.49 -6.97
CA VAL A 76 -2.33 0.24 -6.22
C VAL A 76 -1.12 -0.62 -6.51
N GLN A 77 -0.43 -1.04 -5.46
CA GLN A 77 0.66 -2.00 -5.56
C GLN A 77 0.15 -3.43 -5.30
N LEU A 78 0.87 -4.43 -5.75
CA LEU A 78 0.58 -5.83 -5.47
C LEU A 78 1.65 -6.41 -4.57
N LEU A 79 1.22 -7.00 -3.46
CA LEU A 79 2.06 -7.76 -2.56
C LEU A 79 1.60 -9.21 -2.51
N THR A 80 2.55 -10.11 -2.29
CA THR A 80 2.30 -11.53 -2.11
C THR A 80 2.91 -12.04 -0.82
N SER A 81 2.30 -13.06 -0.25
CA SER A 81 2.81 -13.74 0.93
C SER A 81 2.48 -15.24 0.85
N ARG A 82 3.28 -16.07 1.55
CA ARG A 82 3.04 -17.50 1.73
C ARG A 82 2.40 -17.85 3.07
N ASP A 83 2.48 -16.93 4.02
CA ASP A 83 2.03 -17.14 5.40
C ASP A 83 1.05 -16.08 5.91
N GLY A 84 0.81 -15.01 5.11
CA GLY A 84 -0.02 -13.87 5.50
C GLY A 84 0.68 -12.90 6.48
N ILE A 85 1.95 -13.14 6.80
CA ILE A 85 2.74 -12.35 7.75
C ILE A 85 3.92 -11.68 7.04
N CYS A 86 4.71 -12.45 6.31
CA CYS A 86 5.84 -11.96 5.54
C CYS A 86 5.39 -11.57 4.12
N TRP A 87 5.34 -10.28 3.85
CA TRP A 87 4.87 -9.75 2.57
C TRP A 87 6.03 -9.27 1.69
N ARG A 88 5.90 -9.52 0.40
CA ARG A 88 6.86 -9.07 -0.61
C ARG A 88 6.13 -8.37 -1.74
N ARG A 89 6.69 -7.27 -2.21
CA ARG A 89 6.18 -6.57 -3.38
C ARG A 89 6.36 -7.43 -4.64
N ALA A 90 5.32 -7.54 -5.43
CA ALA A 90 5.41 -8.06 -6.78
C ALA A 90 5.73 -6.88 -7.71
N GLY A 91 6.85 -6.94 -8.45
CA GLY A 91 7.19 -5.91 -9.43
C GLY A 91 7.95 -4.69 -8.91
N GLU A 92 8.71 -4.81 -7.83
CA GLU A 92 9.66 -3.79 -7.39
C GLU A 92 9.08 -2.36 -7.29
N ARG A 93 7.95 -2.18 -6.61
CA ARG A 93 7.18 -0.93 -6.46
C ARG A 93 6.46 -0.46 -7.72
N ALA A 94 6.49 -1.23 -8.81
CA ALA A 94 5.70 -0.89 -9.97
C ALA A 94 4.20 -0.92 -9.64
N PRO A 95 3.42 0.06 -10.11
CA PRO A 95 1.98 0.03 -9.92
C PRO A 95 1.35 -1.19 -10.58
N PHE A 96 0.54 -1.92 -9.84
CA PHE A 96 -0.34 -2.95 -10.37
C PHE A 96 -1.55 -2.33 -11.07
N LEU A 97 -2.14 -1.31 -10.44
CA LEU A 97 -3.14 -0.45 -11.05
C LEU A 97 -2.68 1.01 -10.92
N ARG A 98 -2.61 1.70 -12.04
CA ARG A 98 -2.24 3.12 -12.09
C ARG A 98 -3.48 3.99 -11.96
N GLN A 99 -3.31 5.14 -11.33
CA GLN A 99 -4.28 6.21 -11.44
C GLN A 99 -4.46 6.59 -12.90
N GLY A 100 -5.70 6.80 -13.33
CA GLY A 100 -6.00 7.27 -14.68
C GLY A 100 -5.61 8.73 -14.89
N SER A 101 -5.57 9.13 -16.16
CA SER A 101 -5.35 10.53 -16.51
C SER A 101 -6.49 11.42 -16.04
N ASP A 102 -6.20 12.70 -15.86
CA ASP A 102 -7.21 13.69 -15.46
C ASP A 102 -8.44 13.63 -16.37
N GLY A 103 -9.60 13.64 -15.75
CA GLY A 103 -10.90 13.56 -16.43
C GLY A 103 -11.33 12.16 -16.85
N SER A 104 -10.51 11.12 -16.66
CA SER A 104 -10.95 9.73 -16.85
C SER A 104 -11.78 9.24 -15.65
N SER A 105 -12.54 8.16 -15.85
CA SER A 105 -13.31 7.52 -14.76
C SER A 105 -12.44 6.95 -13.64
N THR A 106 -11.15 6.80 -13.88
CA THR A 106 -10.16 6.26 -12.95
C THR A 106 -9.15 7.31 -12.48
N SER A 107 -9.43 8.60 -12.69
CA SER A 107 -8.58 9.70 -12.21
C SER A 107 -8.69 9.95 -10.71
N GLY A 108 -9.73 9.41 -10.06
CA GLY A 108 -9.94 9.51 -8.64
C GLY A 108 -9.17 8.47 -7.83
N MET A 109 -9.41 8.47 -6.52
CA MET A 109 -8.87 7.48 -5.59
C MET A 109 -9.58 6.13 -5.73
N TYR A 110 -8.85 5.06 -5.59
CA TYR A 110 -9.37 3.70 -5.55
C TYR A 110 -9.68 3.25 -4.12
#